data_53d3e3b884f7578585647ed15bd4d59b
#
_entry.id   53d3e3b884f7578585647ed15bd4d59b
#
_cell.length_a   1.000
_cell.length_b   1.000
_cell.length_c   1.000
_cell.angle_alpha   90.00
_cell.angle_beta   90.00
_cell.angle_gamma   90.00
#
_symmetry.space_group_name_H-M   'P 1'
#
loop_
_entity.id
_entity.type
_entity.pdbx_description
1 polymer ?
#
loop_
_entity_poly.entity_id
_entity_poly.type
_entity_poly.pdbx_seq_one_letter_code
_entity_poly.pdbx_strand_id
1 'polypeptide(L)'
;MRKYNIPHKFELITIIELYAQWIKNGKLKVNADWNKDIGAKFTVQDPCNIARKSGSNKIVDDLRFVVKTVVGEENFIDTVPSRMNNFCCGGGGGALQAGFPDQRRAYGKIKFDQIMATGADYVIAPCHNCHGQIEDIGHHYGGRYYVVHLWTIICLALGVLADTERAYLGPDLADVGL
;
A
#
# COMPACT_ATOMS: atom_id res chain seq x y z
N MET A 1 19.78 8.29 -13.74
CA MET A 1 20.41 9.50 -14.27
C MET A 1 21.66 9.89 -13.50
N ARG A 2 21.63 10.03 -12.17
CA ARG A 2 22.87 10.31 -11.38
C ARG A 2 23.99 9.28 -11.65
N LYS A 3 23.64 7.99 -11.77
CA LYS A 3 24.62 6.92 -12.02
C LYS A 3 25.39 7.10 -13.34
N TYR A 4 24.79 7.74 -14.34
CA TYR A 4 25.39 7.94 -15.66
C TYR A 4 25.80 9.39 -15.90
N ASN A 5 25.75 10.22 -14.87
CA ASN A 5 26.09 11.63 -14.90
C ASN A 5 25.39 12.41 -16.05
N ILE A 6 24.13 12.05 -16.32
CA ILE A 6 23.32 12.69 -17.36
C ILE A 6 22.69 13.94 -16.74
N PRO A 7 23.01 15.15 -17.21
CA PRO A 7 22.41 16.38 -16.71
C PRO A 7 20.90 16.43 -17.01
N HIS A 8 20.10 16.84 -16.04
CA HIS A 8 18.67 17.07 -16.20
C HIS A 8 18.22 18.30 -15.40
N LYS A 9 17.16 18.96 -15.88
CA LYS A 9 16.58 20.18 -15.27
C LYS A 9 15.31 19.91 -14.46
N PHE A 10 14.95 18.63 -14.25
CA PHE A 10 13.75 18.23 -13.50
C PHE A 10 14.13 17.49 -12.22
N GLU A 11 13.28 17.61 -11.22
CA GLU A 11 13.39 16.85 -9.98
C GLU A 11 12.70 15.47 -10.15
N LEU A 12 13.37 14.42 -9.66
CA LEU A 12 12.79 13.10 -9.58
C LEU A 12 12.22 12.90 -8.17
N ILE A 13 10.91 12.73 -8.10
CA ILE A 13 10.17 12.50 -6.86
C ILE A 13 9.27 11.28 -7.03
N THR A 14 9.11 10.48 -5.99
CA THR A 14 8.12 9.42 -5.98
C THR A 14 6.73 9.99 -5.72
N ILE A 15 5.68 9.28 -6.19
CA ILE A 15 4.30 9.69 -5.91
C ILE A 15 4.00 9.70 -4.39
N ILE A 16 4.62 8.83 -3.62
CA ILE A 16 4.48 8.79 -2.15
C ILE A 16 5.01 10.06 -1.51
N GLU A 17 6.21 10.50 -1.91
CA GLU A 17 6.79 11.76 -1.44
C GLU A 17 5.93 12.96 -1.87
N LEU A 18 5.38 12.92 -3.07
CA LEU A 18 4.50 13.97 -3.58
C LEU A 18 3.22 14.08 -2.76
N TYR A 19 2.55 12.96 -2.46
CA TYR A 19 1.38 12.93 -1.57
C TYR A 19 1.73 13.49 -0.18
N ALA A 20 2.84 13.03 0.41
CA ALA A 20 3.28 13.53 1.71
C ALA A 20 3.53 15.05 1.70
N GLN A 21 4.18 15.58 0.66
CA GLN A 21 4.40 17.01 0.50
C GLN A 21 3.07 17.78 0.36
N TRP A 22 2.14 17.30 -0.47
CA TRP A 22 0.86 17.96 -0.69
C TRP A 22 -0.04 17.96 0.53
N ILE A 23 -0.02 16.89 1.32
CA ILE A 23 -0.73 16.84 2.60
C ILE A 23 -0.09 17.83 3.58
N LYS A 24 1.25 17.78 3.77
CA LYS A 24 1.99 18.64 4.71
C LYS A 24 1.81 20.14 4.41
N ASN A 25 1.70 20.52 3.14
CA ASN A 25 1.55 21.93 2.72
C ASN A 25 0.09 22.33 2.47
N GLY A 26 -0.89 21.47 2.78
CA GLY A 26 -2.32 21.76 2.67
C GLY A 26 -2.89 21.78 1.26
N LYS A 27 -2.12 21.37 0.24
CA LYS A 27 -2.63 21.22 -1.14
C LYS A 27 -3.58 20.04 -1.28
N LEU A 28 -3.34 18.97 -0.53
CA LEU A 28 -4.21 17.79 -0.47
C LEU A 28 -4.82 17.75 0.94
N LYS A 29 -6.11 18.07 1.01
CA LYS A 29 -6.87 18.14 2.28
C LYS A 29 -7.56 16.81 2.52
N VAL A 30 -6.88 15.90 3.17
CA VAL A 30 -7.39 14.58 3.57
C VAL A 30 -7.45 14.47 5.09
N ASN A 31 -8.36 13.64 5.58
CA ASN A 31 -8.45 13.25 6.97
C ASN A 31 -9.00 11.81 7.08
N ALA A 32 -9.09 11.30 8.29
CA ALA A 32 -9.58 9.96 8.58
C ALA A 32 -11.04 9.95 9.09
N ASP A 33 -11.79 11.03 8.94
CA ASP A 33 -13.14 11.15 9.51
C ASP A 33 -14.10 10.07 8.97
N TRP A 34 -13.92 9.67 7.72
CA TRP A 34 -14.68 8.61 7.08
C TRP A 34 -14.55 7.24 7.78
N ASN A 35 -13.44 6.98 8.50
CA ASN A 35 -13.17 5.71 9.17
C ASN A 35 -13.47 5.72 10.68
N LYS A 36 -13.88 6.84 11.26
CA LYS A 36 -14.08 6.97 12.71
C LYS A 36 -15.13 6.01 13.26
N ASP A 37 -16.25 5.90 12.58
CA ASP A 37 -17.37 5.06 13.01
C ASP A 37 -17.21 3.60 12.58
N ILE A 38 -16.45 3.36 11.52
CA ILE A 38 -16.18 2.03 10.97
C ILE A 38 -15.06 1.34 11.76
N GLY A 39 -13.98 2.06 12.03
CA GLY A 39 -12.82 1.54 12.76
C GLY A 39 -12.03 0.47 12.02
N ALA A 40 -12.14 0.39 10.68
CA ALA A 40 -11.41 -0.56 9.87
C ALA A 40 -9.89 -0.41 10.07
N LYS A 41 -9.19 -1.53 10.21
CA LYS A 41 -7.74 -1.59 10.50
C LYS A 41 -6.93 -1.79 9.23
N PHE A 42 -5.86 -1.04 9.11
CA PHE A 42 -5.01 -1.00 7.92
C PHE A 42 -3.56 -1.35 8.25
N THR A 43 -2.96 -2.13 7.36
CA THR A 43 -1.51 -2.31 7.30
C THR A 43 -0.98 -1.88 5.94
N VAL A 44 0.34 -1.81 5.79
CA VAL A 44 0.97 -1.36 4.54
C VAL A 44 2.04 -2.33 4.06
N GLN A 45 2.08 -2.56 2.76
CA GLN A 45 3.19 -3.22 2.10
C GLN A 45 4.26 -2.19 1.73
N ASP A 46 5.49 -2.39 2.17
CA ASP A 46 6.66 -1.67 1.67
C ASP A 46 7.18 -2.34 0.38
N PRO A 47 6.91 -1.79 -0.82
CA PRO A 47 7.38 -2.43 -2.05
C PRO A 47 8.90 -2.40 -2.15
N CYS A 48 9.51 -3.53 -2.51
CA CYS A 48 10.97 -3.65 -2.54
C CYS A 48 11.65 -2.65 -3.50
N ASN A 49 11.01 -2.32 -4.62
CA ASN A 49 11.53 -1.31 -5.55
C ASN A 49 11.50 0.10 -4.96
N ILE A 50 10.51 0.42 -4.14
CA ILE A 50 10.39 1.71 -3.46
C ILE A 50 11.31 1.74 -2.23
N ALA A 51 11.13 0.78 -1.32
CA ALA A 51 11.84 0.78 -0.04
C ALA A 51 13.36 0.56 -0.21
N ARG A 52 13.77 -0.45 -1.00
CA ARG A 52 15.18 -0.86 -1.04
C ARG A 52 15.97 -0.37 -2.25
N LYS A 53 15.32 -0.21 -3.42
CA LYS A 53 16.03 0.17 -4.66
C LYS A 53 16.02 1.66 -4.94
N SER A 54 14.90 2.34 -4.69
CA SER A 54 14.79 3.79 -4.93
C SER A 54 15.05 4.59 -3.67
N GLY A 55 15.08 3.92 -2.52
CA GLY A 55 14.74 4.55 -1.33
C GLY A 55 15.78 4.96 -0.36
N SER A 56 15.27 5.81 0.43
CA SER A 56 15.76 6.20 1.73
C SER A 56 14.68 5.84 2.75
N ASN A 57 15.05 5.81 4.02
CA ASN A 57 14.07 5.69 5.11
C ASN A 57 12.95 6.74 5.00
N LYS A 58 13.25 7.91 4.43
CA LYS A 58 12.29 8.99 4.21
C LYS A 58 11.06 8.55 3.41
N ILE A 59 11.22 7.80 2.32
CA ILE A 59 10.07 7.39 1.49
C ILE A 59 9.14 6.44 2.25
N VAL A 60 9.68 5.50 3.03
CA VAL A 60 8.87 4.57 3.82
C VAL A 60 8.23 5.25 5.03
N ASP A 61 8.84 6.30 5.56
CA ASP A 61 8.25 7.13 6.61
C ASP A 61 7.17 8.06 6.05
N ASP A 62 7.38 8.64 4.87
CA ASP A 62 6.36 9.40 4.14
C ASP A 62 5.15 8.51 3.78
N LEU A 63 5.37 7.23 3.42
CA LEU A 63 4.29 6.27 3.19
C LEU A 63 3.43 6.09 4.45
N ARG A 64 4.05 5.90 5.60
CA ARG A 64 3.33 5.77 6.89
C ARG A 64 2.62 7.06 7.28
N PHE A 65 3.26 8.20 7.07
CA PHE A 65 2.63 9.49 7.30
C PHE A 65 1.35 9.64 6.47
N VAL A 66 1.41 9.35 5.16
CA VAL A 66 0.22 9.42 4.28
C VAL A 66 -0.86 8.45 4.76
N VAL A 67 -0.51 7.17 4.99
CA VAL A 67 -1.48 6.16 5.41
C VAL A 67 -2.15 6.56 6.72
N LYS A 68 -1.39 6.88 7.77
CA LYS A 68 -1.92 7.29 9.07
C LYS A 68 -2.83 8.51 8.97
N THR A 69 -2.50 9.46 8.09
CA THR A 69 -3.35 10.65 7.89
C THR A 69 -4.69 10.31 7.27
N VAL A 70 -4.74 9.34 6.34
CA VAL A 70 -5.96 9.02 5.60
C VAL A 70 -6.85 7.96 6.26
N VAL A 71 -6.29 7.10 7.15
CA VAL A 71 -7.07 6.04 7.82
C VAL A 71 -7.25 6.25 9.32
N GLY A 72 -6.50 7.16 9.93
CA GLY A 72 -6.37 7.36 11.38
C GLY A 72 -5.16 6.61 11.96
N GLU A 73 -4.41 7.29 12.84
CA GLU A 73 -3.21 6.68 13.43
C GLU A 73 -3.54 5.44 14.26
N GLU A 74 -4.65 5.46 14.97
CA GLU A 74 -5.20 4.38 15.81
C GLU A 74 -5.66 3.16 14.98
N ASN A 75 -5.88 3.37 13.68
CA ASN A 75 -6.32 2.33 12.74
C ASN A 75 -5.18 1.76 11.91
N PHE A 76 -3.96 2.25 12.11
CA PHE A 76 -2.78 1.74 11.40
C PHE A 76 -1.99 0.75 12.25
N ILE A 77 -1.74 -0.44 11.69
CA ILE A 77 -0.95 -1.51 12.32
C ILE A 77 0.23 -1.81 11.38
N ASP A 78 1.46 -1.54 11.83
CA ASP A 78 2.64 -1.82 11.01
C ASP A 78 2.96 -3.32 10.98
N THR A 79 3.53 -3.79 9.88
CA THR A 79 4.05 -5.16 9.79
C THR A 79 5.35 -5.32 10.59
N VAL A 80 5.65 -6.53 11.05
CA VAL A 80 6.92 -6.84 11.71
C VAL A 80 7.58 -8.03 10.99
N PRO A 81 8.81 -7.85 10.43
CA PRO A 81 9.57 -6.60 10.28
C PRO A 81 8.92 -5.64 9.26
N SER A 82 9.30 -4.37 9.31
CA SER A 82 8.74 -3.33 8.43
C SER A 82 9.83 -2.53 7.70
N ARG A 83 9.43 -1.59 6.86
CA ARG A 83 10.32 -0.66 6.13
C ARG A 83 11.33 -1.39 5.25
N MET A 84 12.61 -1.06 5.38
CA MET A 84 13.70 -1.68 4.62
C MET A 84 13.86 -3.19 4.88
N ASN A 85 13.41 -3.67 6.03
CA ASN A 85 13.47 -5.08 6.43
C ASN A 85 12.19 -5.86 6.13
N ASN A 86 11.19 -5.20 5.53
CA ASN A 86 9.93 -5.83 5.18
C ASN A 86 10.11 -7.02 4.23
N PHE A 87 9.28 -8.04 4.38
CA PHE A 87 9.31 -9.20 3.49
C PHE A 87 8.78 -8.85 2.10
N CYS A 88 9.38 -9.47 1.07
CA CYS A 88 8.91 -9.34 -0.30
C CYS A 88 7.57 -10.05 -0.47
N CYS A 89 6.68 -9.49 -1.30
CA CYS A 89 5.41 -10.14 -1.64
C CYS A 89 5.58 -11.37 -2.56
N GLY A 90 6.72 -11.47 -3.27
CA GLY A 90 6.98 -12.54 -4.22
C GLY A 90 6.50 -12.28 -5.66
N GLY A 91 5.76 -11.20 -5.94
CA GLY A 91 5.14 -10.91 -7.25
C GLY A 91 5.99 -10.09 -8.22
N GLY A 92 7.19 -9.64 -7.79
CA GLY A 92 8.05 -8.78 -8.61
C GLY A 92 8.82 -9.50 -9.70
N GLY A 93 9.50 -8.70 -10.57
CA GLY A 93 10.37 -9.24 -11.61
C GLY A 93 9.67 -10.09 -12.69
N GLY A 94 8.37 -9.88 -12.91
CA GLY A 94 7.59 -10.67 -13.86
C GLY A 94 7.00 -11.97 -13.27
N ALA A 95 7.28 -12.29 -12.01
CA ALA A 95 6.81 -13.53 -11.38
C ALA A 95 5.28 -13.66 -11.36
N LEU A 96 4.56 -12.52 -11.25
CA LEU A 96 3.10 -12.51 -11.27
C LEU A 96 2.52 -12.97 -12.61
N GLN A 97 3.20 -12.70 -13.72
CA GLN A 97 2.79 -13.06 -15.07
C GLN A 97 3.45 -14.36 -15.57
N ALA A 98 4.42 -14.89 -14.82
CA ALA A 98 5.10 -16.13 -15.18
C ALA A 98 4.22 -17.36 -14.89
N GLY A 99 4.42 -18.43 -15.66
CA GLY A 99 3.66 -19.67 -15.55
C GLY A 99 3.99 -20.56 -14.34
N PHE A 100 4.44 -19.98 -13.21
CA PHE A 100 4.85 -20.70 -12.00
C PHE A 100 4.10 -20.21 -10.75
N PRO A 101 2.74 -20.32 -10.73
CA PRO A 101 1.95 -19.78 -9.63
C PRO A 101 2.25 -20.45 -8.29
N ASP A 102 2.50 -21.75 -8.25
CA ASP A 102 2.73 -22.48 -7.00
C ASP A 102 4.05 -22.06 -6.34
N GLN A 103 5.12 -21.92 -7.11
CA GLN A 103 6.41 -21.43 -6.61
C GLN A 103 6.29 -19.99 -6.11
N ARG A 104 5.59 -19.14 -6.87
CA ARG A 104 5.34 -17.76 -6.51
C ARG A 104 4.54 -17.62 -5.21
N ARG A 105 3.49 -18.44 -5.05
CA ARG A 105 2.68 -18.49 -3.82
C ARG A 105 3.50 -18.99 -2.65
N ALA A 106 4.29 -20.04 -2.84
CA ALA A 106 5.18 -20.55 -1.81
C ALA A 106 6.18 -19.48 -1.31
N TYR A 107 6.80 -18.70 -2.23
CA TYR A 107 7.64 -17.57 -1.86
C TYR A 107 6.85 -16.45 -1.15
N GLY A 108 5.59 -16.24 -1.51
CA GLY A 108 4.73 -15.25 -0.90
C GLY A 108 4.19 -15.63 0.49
N LYS A 109 4.32 -16.89 0.91
CA LYS A 109 3.75 -17.39 2.17
C LYS A 109 4.23 -16.60 3.39
N ILE A 110 5.51 -16.28 3.46
CA ILE A 110 6.07 -15.48 4.55
C ILE A 110 5.45 -14.08 4.64
N LYS A 111 5.11 -13.49 3.49
CA LYS A 111 4.38 -12.22 3.44
C LYS A 111 2.94 -12.39 3.91
N PHE A 112 2.27 -13.45 3.48
CA PHE A 112 0.92 -13.77 3.94
C PHE A 112 0.87 -13.88 5.47
N ASP A 113 1.79 -14.67 6.07
CA ASP A 113 1.85 -14.83 7.53
C ASP A 113 2.13 -13.51 8.26
N GLN A 114 2.99 -12.68 7.67
CA GLN A 114 3.29 -11.36 8.22
C GLN A 114 2.05 -10.45 8.23
N ILE A 115 1.25 -10.47 7.16
CA ILE A 115 0.00 -9.69 7.08
C ILE A 115 -1.01 -10.23 8.08
N MET A 116 -1.22 -11.54 8.10
CA MET A 116 -2.17 -12.17 9.03
C MET A 116 -1.83 -11.87 10.50
N ALA A 117 -0.55 -11.77 10.82
CA ALA A 117 -0.10 -11.43 12.18
C ALA A 117 -0.46 -9.99 12.60
N THR A 118 -0.78 -9.09 11.68
CA THR A 118 -1.24 -7.74 12.01
C THR A 118 -2.70 -7.71 12.47
N GLY A 119 -3.51 -8.65 12.04
CA GLY A 119 -4.96 -8.64 12.24
C GLY A 119 -5.68 -7.48 11.50
N ALA A 120 -5.01 -6.84 10.53
CA ALA A 120 -5.61 -5.75 9.76
C ALA A 120 -6.67 -6.28 8.77
N ASP A 121 -7.72 -5.48 8.58
CA ASP A 121 -8.79 -5.77 7.61
C ASP A 121 -8.36 -5.46 6.19
N TYR A 122 -7.44 -4.49 6.03
CA TYR A 122 -6.97 -4.00 4.74
C TYR A 122 -5.44 -3.93 4.65
N VAL A 123 -4.91 -4.32 3.49
CA VAL A 123 -3.50 -4.16 3.13
C VAL A 123 -3.37 -3.09 2.05
N ILE A 124 -2.76 -1.97 2.39
CA ILE A 124 -2.47 -0.91 1.41
C ILE A 124 -1.20 -1.28 0.65
N ALA A 125 -1.32 -1.46 -0.67
CA ALA A 125 -0.22 -1.81 -1.56
C ALA A 125 0.05 -0.71 -2.58
N PRO A 126 1.09 0.14 -2.40
CA PRO A 126 1.42 1.22 -3.34
C PRO A 126 2.20 0.72 -4.58
N CYS A 127 2.05 -0.54 -4.94
CA CYS A 127 2.69 -1.18 -6.09
C CYS A 127 1.74 -2.20 -6.68
N HIS A 128 1.44 -2.07 -7.98
CA HIS A 128 0.49 -2.93 -8.68
C HIS A 128 0.84 -4.43 -8.56
N ASN A 129 2.11 -4.81 -8.75
CA ASN A 129 2.53 -6.21 -8.60
C ASN A 129 2.37 -6.70 -7.16
N CYS A 130 2.59 -5.84 -6.15
CA CYS A 130 2.34 -6.22 -4.76
C CYS A 130 0.85 -6.39 -4.51
N HIS A 131 -0.01 -5.51 -5.06
CA HIS A 131 -1.46 -5.61 -4.95
C HIS A 131 -1.95 -6.99 -5.42
N GLY A 132 -1.75 -7.32 -6.71
CA GLY A 132 -2.21 -8.59 -7.26
C GLY A 132 -1.57 -9.82 -6.61
N GLN A 133 -0.31 -9.75 -6.18
CA GLN A 133 0.34 -10.86 -5.48
C GLN A 133 -0.22 -11.09 -4.08
N ILE A 134 -0.45 -10.01 -3.31
CA ILE A 134 -0.97 -10.11 -1.94
C ILE A 134 -2.43 -10.57 -1.97
N GLU A 135 -3.20 -10.13 -2.95
CA GLU A 135 -4.56 -10.62 -3.21
C GLU A 135 -4.57 -12.12 -3.52
N ASP A 136 -3.74 -12.56 -4.48
CA ASP A 136 -3.65 -13.97 -4.87
C ASP A 136 -3.22 -14.89 -3.72
N ILE A 137 -2.21 -14.52 -2.92
CA ILE A 137 -1.83 -15.32 -1.74
C ILE A 137 -2.89 -15.24 -0.63
N GLY A 138 -3.63 -14.14 -0.51
CA GLY A 138 -4.77 -14.02 0.36
C GLY A 138 -5.83 -15.05 0.02
N HIS A 139 -6.28 -15.09 -1.22
CA HIS A 139 -7.24 -16.10 -1.69
C HIS A 139 -6.71 -17.53 -1.55
N HIS A 140 -5.46 -17.78 -1.93
CA HIS A 140 -4.87 -19.11 -1.90
C HIS A 140 -4.74 -19.69 -0.48
N TYR A 141 -4.38 -18.88 0.50
CA TYR A 141 -4.14 -19.31 1.89
C TYR A 141 -5.32 -18.99 2.84
N GLY A 142 -6.45 -18.51 2.34
CA GLY A 142 -7.64 -18.21 3.14
C GLY A 142 -7.47 -16.99 4.04
N GLY A 143 -6.85 -15.95 3.53
CA GLY A 143 -6.71 -14.65 4.20
C GLY A 143 -8.04 -13.95 4.43
N ARG A 144 -8.12 -13.16 5.50
CA ARG A 144 -9.33 -12.42 5.87
C ARG A 144 -9.16 -10.92 5.69
N TYR A 145 -8.33 -10.49 4.74
CA TYR A 145 -8.05 -9.11 4.44
C TYR A 145 -8.38 -8.77 2.99
N TYR A 146 -8.69 -7.52 2.75
CA TYR A 146 -8.80 -6.95 1.42
C TYR A 146 -7.49 -6.23 1.04
N VAL A 147 -7.22 -6.15 -0.26
CA VAL A 147 -6.02 -5.46 -0.76
C VAL A 147 -6.45 -4.24 -1.56
N VAL A 148 -5.94 -3.07 -1.20
CA VAL A 148 -6.28 -1.80 -1.85
C VAL A 148 -5.02 -1.06 -2.27
N HIS A 149 -5.13 -0.26 -3.34
CA HIS A 149 -4.05 0.65 -3.70
C HIS A 149 -4.02 1.87 -2.78
N LEU A 150 -2.83 2.46 -2.61
CA LEU A 150 -2.67 3.68 -1.83
C LEU A 150 -3.55 4.82 -2.35
N TRP A 151 -3.62 5.00 -3.67
CA TRP A 151 -4.46 6.05 -4.27
C TRP A 151 -5.95 5.81 -4.07
N THR A 152 -6.42 4.56 -4.04
CA THR A 152 -7.83 4.23 -3.77
C THR A 152 -8.25 4.76 -2.40
N ILE A 153 -7.43 4.53 -1.36
CA ILE A 153 -7.72 5.05 -0.01
C ILE A 153 -7.59 6.58 0.07
N ILE A 154 -6.65 7.17 -0.67
CA ILE A 154 -6.55 8.64 -0.75
C ILE A 154 -7.80 9.22 -1.44
N CYS A 155 -8.26 8.63 -2.53
CA CYS A 155 -9.48 9.07 -3.23
C CYS A 155 -10.73 8.90 -2.36
N LEU A 156 -10.80 7.82 -1.56
CA LEU A 156 -11.86 7.62 -0.57
C LEU A 156 -11.86 8.74 0.47
N ALA A 157 -10.69 9.06 1.03
CA ALA A 157 -10.53 10.14 2.02
C ALA A 157 -10.80 11.54 1.46
N LEU A 158 -10.75 11.71 0.14
CA LEU A 158 -11.11 12.95 -0.56
C LEU A 158 -12.59 13.01 -0.96
N GLY A 159 -13.34 11.91 -0.86
CA GLY A 159 -14.71 11.81 -1.36
C GLY A 159 -14.84 11.84 -2.90
N VAL A 160 -13.79 11.40 -3.63
CA VAL A 160 -13.74 11.40 -5.11
C VAL A 160 -13.46 10.01 -5.69
N LEU A 161 -13.76 8.95 -4.92
CA LEU A 161 -13.53 7.59 -5.37
C LEU A 161 -14.49 7.22 -6.52
N ALA A 162 -13.93 6.73 -7.62
CA ALA A 162 -14.71 6.25 -8.76
C ALA A 162 -15.40 4.91 -8.43
N ASP A 163 -16.59 4.68 -9.01
CA ASP A 163 -17.37 3.46 -8.79
C ASP A 163 -16.58 2.18 -9.13
N THR A 164 -15.77 2.23 -10.18
CA THR A 164 -14.90 1.10 -10.58
C THR A 164 -13.85 0.73 -9.53
N GLU A 165 -13.40 1.68 -8.72
CA GLU A 165 -12.42 1.45 -7.66
C GLU A 165 -13.06 0.85 -6.40
N ARG A 166 -14.37 1.00 -6.23
CA ARG A 166 -15.12 0.43 -5.10
C ARG A 166 -15.11 -1.10 -5.09
N ALA A 167 -14.92 -1.73 -6.25
CA ALA A 167 -14.79 -3.18 -6.37
C ALA A 167 -13.62 -3.78 -5.56
N TYR A 168 -12.63 -2.95 -5.19
CA TYR A 168 -11.49 -3.36 -4.34
C TYR A 168 -11.72 -3.15 -2.84
N LEU A 169 -12.87 -2.61 -2.46
CA LEU A 169 -13.25 -2.37 -1.07
C LEU A 169 -14.07 -3.55 -0.53
N GLY A 170 -13.92 -3.85 0.75
CA GLY A 170 -14.81 -4.75 1.44
C GLY A 170 -16.18 -4.10 1.70
N PRO A 171 -17.17 -4.89 2.12
CA PRO A 171 -18.55 -4.42 2.29
C PRO A 171 -18.69 -3.28 3.31
N ASP A 172 -17.79 -3.19 4.27
CA ASP A 172 -17.73 -2.14 5.30
C ASP A 172 -17.32 -0.77 4.74
N LEU A 173 -16.60 -0.73 3.62
CA LEU A 173 -16.13 0.49 2.98
C LEU A 173 -16.81 0.79 1.62
N ALA A 174 -17.59 -0.15 1.08
CA ALA A 174 -18.16 -0.02 -0.26
C ALA A 174 -19.04 1.22 -0.43
N ASP A 175 -19.77 1.61 0.61
CA ASP A 175 -20.74 2.71 0.59
C ASP A 175 -20.20 4.02 1.18
N VAL A 176 -18.93 4.05 1.59
CA VAL A 176 -18.34 5.28 2.16
C VAL A 176 -18.30 6.40 1.13
N GLY A 177 -18.89 7.55 1.47
CA GLY A 177 -18.90 8.74 0.62
C GLY A 177 -19.88 8.69 -0.56
N LEU A 178 -20.88 7.82 -0.52
CA LEU A 178 -22.03 7.83 -1.42
C LEU A 178 -23.09 8.81 -0.95
#